data_967d82def206376e5151d8ca680b8a20
#
_entry.id   967d82def206376e5151d8ca680b8a20
#
_cell.length_a   1.000
_cell.length_b   1.000
_cell.length_c   1.000
_cell.angle_alpha   90.00
_cell.angle_beta   90.00
_cell.angle_gamma   90.00
#
_symmetry.space_group_name_H-M   'P 1'
#
loop_
_entity.id
_entity.type
_entity.pdbx_description
1 polymer ?
#
loop_
_entity_poly.entity_id
_entity_poly.type
_entity_poly.pdbx_seq_one_letter_code
_entity_poly.pdbx_strand_id
1 'polypeptide(L)'
;MNTITREELKEKLDRREEFTLINCLEEWMFLRKRIPGSIRFERSFFKTLNPKAEVIVYCSNPECTASVLVYQQFVEQGFLNVWHYPGGVADWEDGGYPFEGQDARQKA
;
A
#
# COMPACT_ATOMS: atom_id res chain seq x y z
N MET A 1 12.05 7.80 -7.56
CA MET A 1 11.08 6.87 -6.93
C MET A 1 9.91 6.65 -7.86
N ASN A 2 9.56 5.42 -8.12
CA ASN A 2 8.38 5.11 -8.95
C ASN A 2 7.10 5.37 -8.15
N THR A 3 6.22 6.20 -8.67
CA THR A 3 4.96 6.52 -7.98
C THR A 3 3.76 6.09 -8.80
N ILE A 4 2.64 5.88 -8.10
CA ILE A 4 1.38 5.51 -8.73
C ILE A 4 0.27 6.40 -8.17
N THR A 5 -0.70 6.77 -9.01
CA THR A 5 -1.84 7.59 -8.59
C THR A 5 -2.96 6.71 -8.02
N ARG A 6 -3.92 7.35 -7.33
CA ARG A 6 -5.08 6.61 -6.81
C ARG A 6 -5.91 5.99 -7.92
N GLU A 7 -6.04 6.69 -9.06
CA GLU A 7 -6.79 6.18 -10.20
C GLU A 7 -6.12 4.93 -10.77
N GLU A 8 -4.80 4.98 -10.91
CA GLU A 8 -4.04 3.83 -11.42
C GLU A 8 -4.11 2.64 -10.47
N LEU A 9 -3.99 2.90 -9.16
CA LEU A 9 -4.08 1.84 -8.17
C LEU A 9 -5.49 1.23 -8.12
N LYS A 10 -6.52 2.07 -8.18
CA LYS A 10 -7.91 1.61 -8.22
C LYS A 10 -8.15 0.70 -9.43
N GLU A 11 -7.63 1.10 -10.58
CA GLU A 11 -7.76 0.30 -11.80
C GLU A 11 -7.09 -1.07 -11.66
N LYS A 12 -5.90 -1.11 -11.06
CA LYS A 12 -5.21 -2.37 -10.82
C LYS A 12 -6.02 -3.31 -9.92
N LEU A 13 -6.62 -2.77 -8.86
CA LEU A 13 -7.46 -3.54 -7.97
C LEU A 13 -8.73 -4.03 -8.68
N ASP A 14 -9.36 -3.18 -9.47
CA ASP A 14 -10.58 -3.54 -10.19
C ASP A 14 -10.34 -4.63 -11.25
N ARG A 15 -9.17 -4.59 -11.88
CA ARG A 15 -8.77 -5.60 -12.87
C ARG A 15 -8.23 -6.87 -12.23
N ARG A 16 -8.09 -6.88 -10.91
CA ARG A 16 -7.52 -8.00 -10.15
C ARG A 16 -6.13 -8.38 -10.65
N GLU A 17 -5.31 -7.38 -10.97
CA GLU A 17 -3.93 -7.60 -11.37
C GLU A 17 -3.15 -8.22 -10.20
N GLU A 18 -2.12 -9.00 -10.54
CA GLU A 18 -1.29 -9.65 -9.54
C GLU A 18 -0.20 -8.71 -9.06
N PHE A 19 -0.32 -8.27 -7.80
CA PHE A 19 0.70 -7.44 -7.15
C PHE A 19 0.53 -7.55 -5.63
N THR A 20 1.54 -7.12 -4.89
CA THR A 20 1.49 -7.08 -3.43
C THR A 20 1.34 -5.63 -2.99
N LEU A 21 0.22 -5.31 -2.33
CA LEU A 21 -0.05 -3.98 -1.80
C LEU A 21 0.28 -3.97 -0.31
N ILE A 22 1.28 -3.20 0.06
CA ILE A 22 1.84 -3.19 1.42
C ILE A 22 1.48 -1.91 2.15
N ASN A 23 0.80 -2.08 3.29
CA ASN A 23 0.42 -1.02 4.20
C ASN A 23 1.54 -0.81 5.22
N CYS A 24 2.01 0.42 5.38
CA CYS A 24 3.10 0.77 6.28
C CYS A 24 2.63 1.48 7.55
N LEU A 25 1.36 1.29 7.91
CA LEU A 25 0.78 1.86 9.12
C LEU A 25 1.03 0.96 10.33
N GLU A 26 0.81 1.51 11.52
CA GLU A 26 0.79 0.71 12.74
C GLU A 26 -0.41 -0.24 12.70
N GLU A 27 -0.29 -1.35 13.45
CA GLU A 27 -1.29 -2.41 13.42
C GLU A 27 -2.70 -1.90 13.73
N TRP A 28 -2.85 -1.05 14.75
CA TRP A 28 -4.18 -0.58 15.13
C TRP A 28 -4.83 0.26 14.02
N MET A 29 -4.03 1.03 13.28
CA MET A 29 -4.55 1.83 12.16
C MET A 29 -4.94 0.92 11.00
N PHE A 30 -4.09 -0.08 10.70
CA PHE A 30 -4.35 -1.06 9.66
C PHE A 30 -5.65 -1.82 9.91
N LEU A 31 -5.88 -2.23 11.15
CA LEU A 31 -7.09 -2.97 11.51
C LEU A 31 -8.35 -2.12 11.37
N ARG A 32 -8.24 -0.82 11.58
CA ARG A 32 -9.40 0.08 11.47
C ARG A 32 -9.75 0.40 10.04
N LYS A 33 -8.76 0.72 9.21
CA LYS A 33 -9.03 1.20 7.86
C LYS A 33 -7.81 0.96 6.97
N ARG A 34 -8.00 0.22 5.88
CA ARG A 34 -6.94 -0.07 4.92
C ARG A 34 -7.52 -0.19 3.51
N ILE A 35 -6.66 0.03 2.51
CA ILE A 35 -7.04 -0.19 1.12
C ILE A 35 -7.31 -1.69 0.92
N PRO A 36 -8.39 -2.07 0.20
CA PRO A 36 -8.73 -3.49 0.03
C PRO A 36 -7.58 -4.30 -0.55
N GLY A 37 -7.37 -5.48 0.02
CA GLY A 37 -6.32 -6.39 -0.43
C GLY A 37 -4.93 -6.08 0.08
N SER A 38 -4.76 -4.98 0.83
CA SER A 38 -3.45 -4.66 1.38
C SER A 38 -3.11 -5.55 2.57
N ILE A 39 -1.81 -5.80 2.73
CA ILE A 39 -1.26 -6.51 3.87
C ILE A 39 -0.27 -5.60 4.59
N ARG A 40 -0.17 -5.77 5.90
CA ARG A 40 0.72 -4.92 6.68
C ARG A 40 2.17 -5.37 6.47
N PHE A 41 3.08 -4.38 6.40
CA PHE A 41 4.50 -4.65 6.19
C PHE A 41 5.08 -5.55 7.28
N GLU A 42 5.90 -6.52 6.87
CA GLU A 42 6.72 -7.36 7.74
C GLU A 42 8.13 -7.48 7.16
N ARG A 43 9.12 -7.47 8.02
CA ARG A 43 10.53 -7.58 7.57
C ARG A 43 10.79 -8.89 6.86
N SER A 44 10.07 -9.94 7.19
CA SER A 44 10.20 -11.24 6.53
C SER A 44 9.91 -11.18 5.03
N PHE A 45 9.18 -10.16 4.56
CA PHE A 45 8.86 -10.01 3.14
C PHE A 45 10.10 -9.89 2.27
N PHE A 46 11.20 -9.36 2.80
CA PHE A 46 12.44 -9.29 2.04
C PHE A 46 12.99 -10.66 1.67
N LYS A 47 12.63 -11.70 2.44
CA LYS A 47 13.05 -13.07 2.20
C LYS A 47 11.98 -13.92 1.53
N THR A 48 10.72 -13.62 1.77
CA THR A 48 9.60 -14.48 1.35
C THR A 48 8.97 -14.07 0.03
N LEU A 49 9.04 -12.76 -0.32
CA LEU A 49 8.48 -12.29 -1.58
C LEU A 49 9.50 -12.47 -2.70
N ASN A 50 8.98 -12.76 -3.90
CA ASN A 50 9.81 -12.84 -5.10
C ASN A 50 10.35 -11.44 -5.45
N PRO A 51 11.67 -11.25 -5.60
CA PRO A 51 12.25 -9.94 -5.94
C PRO A 51 11.75 -9.37 -7.27
N LYS A 52 11.17 -10.19 -8.14
CA LYS A 52 10.58 -9.74 -9.40
C LYS A 52 9.11 -9.37 -9.29
N ALA A 53 8.48 -9.66 -8.14
CA ALA A 53 7.08 -9.34 -7.93
C ALA A 53 6.86 -7.83 -7.90
N GLU A 54 5.70 -7.40 -8.38
CA GLU A 54 5.30 -6.01 -8.27
C GLU A 54 4.87 -5.73 -6.84
N VAL A 55 5.50 -4.72 -6.23
CA VAL A 55 5.24 -4.32 -4.85
C VAL A 55 4.85 -2.86 -4.84
N ILE A 56 3.73 -2.54 -4.20
CA ILE A 56 3.25 -1.17 -4.03
C ILE A 56 3.13 -0.88 -2.54
N VAL A 57 3.79 0.16 -2.07
CA VAL A 57 3.79 0.54 -0.65
C VAL A 57 3.03 1.85 -0.44
N TYR A 58 2.30 1.97 0.67
CA TYR A 58 1.58 3.18 1.01
C TYR A 58 1.49 3.39 2.52
N CYS A 59 1.14 4.60 2.92
CA CYS A 59 1.01 5.00 4.31
C CYS A 59 -0.31 5.75 4.53
N SER A 60 -0.38 6.65 5.51
CA SER A 60 -1.61 7.36 5.85
C SER A 60 -1.88 8.57 4.93
N ASN A 61 -0.84 9.34 4.60
CA ASN A 61 -0.96 10.59 3.84
C ASN A 61 0.40 10.94 3.23
N PRO A 62 0.45 11.98 2.38
CA PRO A 62 1.71 12.36 1.71
C PRO A 62 2.86 12.77 2.64
N GLU A 63 2.55 13.17 3.87
CA GLU A 63 3.56 13.63 4.83
C GLU A 63 4.18 12.47 5.62
N CYS A 64 3.59 11.28 5.55
CA CYS A 64 4.11 10.12 6.25
C CYS A 64 5.36 9.59 5.56
N THR A 65 6.43 9.37 6.32
CA THR A 65 7.71 8.92 5.79
C THR A 65 7.92 7.41 5.87
N ALA A 66 7.08 6.69 6.59
CA ALA A 66 7.26 5.25 6.80
C ALA A 66 7.29 4.48 5.48
N SER A 67 6.37 4.77 4.56
CA SER A 67 6.32 4.08 3.27
C SER A 67 7.53 4.41 2.40
N VAL A 68 8.07 5.61 2.52
CA VAL A 68 9.30 5.98 1.79
C VAL A 68 10.47 5.11 2.26
N LEU A 69 10.60 4.93 3.56
CA LEU A 69 11.66 4.08 4.13
C LEU A 69 11.52 2.64 3.70
N VAL A 70 10.29 2.12 3.72
CA VAL A 70 10.03 0.74 3.29
C VAL A 70 10.32 0.58 1.80
N TYR A 71 9.91 1.56 0.98
CA TYR A 71 10.24 1.57 -0.45
C TYR A 71 11.75 1.44 -0.66
N GLN A 72 12.52 2.28 0.03
CA GLN A 72 13.99 2.27 -0.09
C GLN A 72 14.57 0.93 0.32
N GLN A 73 14.04 0.34 1.38
CA GLN A 73 14.51 -0.97 1.85
C GLN A 73 14.26 -2.07 0.82
N PHE A 74 13.09 -2.07 0.17
CA PHE A 74 12.82 -3.03 -0.89
C PHE A 74 13.81 -2.88 -2.05
N VAL A 75 14.08 -1.65 -2.46
CA VAL A 75 15.06 -1.39 -3.53
C VAL A 75 16.44 -1.89 -3.12
N GLU A 76 16.87 -1.60 -1.90
CA GLU A 76 18.18 -2.04 -1.39
C GLU A 76 18.29 -3.57 -1.30
N GLN A 77 17.17 -4.25 -1.07
CA GLN A 77 17.12 -5.71 -1.01
C GLN A 77 17.03 -6.37 -2.39
N GLY A 78 17.12 -5.58 -3.45
CA GLY A 78 17.17 -6.12 -4.82
C GLY A 78 15.82 -6.30 -5.49
N PHE A 79 14.74 -5.75 -4.94
CA PHE A 79 13.44 -5.79 -5.59
C PHE A 79 13.43 -4.85 -6.79
N LEU A 80 12.97 -5.36 -7.94
CA LEU A 80 13.10 -4.67 -9.22
C LEU A 80 11.85 -3.88 -9.63
N ASN A 81 10.71 -4.14 -9.02
CA ASN A 81 9.44 -3.56 -9.45
C ASN A 81 8.67 -3.01 -8.24
N VAL A 82 9.23 -1.96 -7.65
CA VAL A 82 8.68 -1.33 -6.43
C VAL A 82 8.06 0.01 -6.79
N TRP A 83 6.86 0.25 -6.28
CA TRP A 83 6.08 1.47 -6.49
C TRP A 83 5.68 2.07 -5.15
N HIS A 84 5.49 3.38 -5.14
CA HIS A 84 5.03 4.12 -3.97
C HIS A 84 3.72 4.82 -4.31
N TYR A 85 2.71 4.62 -3.46
CA TYR A 85 1.46 5.39 -3.54
C TYR A 85 1.52 6.49 -2.48
N PRO A 86 1.96 7.70 -2.85
CA PRO A 86 2.21 8.75 -1.86
C PRO A 86 0.95 9.33 -1.24
N GLY A 87 -0.18 9.26 -1.94
CA GLY A 87 -1.43 9.78 -1.42
C GLY A 87 -1.90 9.07 -0.15
N GLY A 88 -1.72 7.77 -0.09
CA GLY A 88 -2.07 6.98 1.08
C GLY A 88 -3.56 6.91 1.37
N VAL A 89 -3.89 6.59 2.61
CA VAL A 89 -5.29 6.46 3.06
C VAL A 89 -6.08 7.74 2.83
N ALA A 90 -5.48 8.91 3.11
CA ALA A 90 -6.18 10.18 2.98
C ALA A 90 -6.62 10.46 1.54
N ASP A 91 -5.73 10.22 0.57
CA ASP A 91 -6.04 10.44 -0.84
C ASP A 91 -7.05 9.42 -1.35
N TRP A 92 -6.93 8.17 -0.89
CA TRP A 92 -7.88 7.10 -1.23
C TRP A 92 -9.28 7.45 -0.76
N GLU A 93 -9.39 7.99 0.45
CA GLU A 93 -10.66 8.45 1.01
C GLU A 93 -11.22 9.63 0.22
N ASP A 94 -10.37 10.60 -0.14
CA ASP A 94 -10.80 11.76 -0.94
C ASP A 94 -11.34 11.33 -2.31
N GLY A 95 -10.84 10.25 -2.86
CA GLY A 95 -11.35 9.67 -4.10
C GLY A 95 -12.69 8.98 -3.96
N GLY A 96 -13.18 8.81 -2.75
CA GLY A 96 -14.43 8.09 -2.49
C GLY A 96 -14.33 6.59 -2.69
N TYR A 97 -13.13 6.05 -2.64
CA TYR A 97 -12.89 4.62 -2.90
C TYR A 97 -13.11 3.79 -1.63
N PRO A 98 -13.45 2.50 -1.79
CA PRO A 98 -13.81 1.65 -0.64
C PRO A 98 -12.61 1.27 0.20
N PHE A 99 -12.88 0.99 1.49
CA PHE A 99 -11.91 0.49 2.44
C PHE A 99 -12.32 -0.87 2.98
N GLU A 100 -11.36 -1.56 3.60
CA GLU A 100 -11.59 -2.70 4.48
C GLU A 100 -11.20 -2.33 5.90
N GLY A 101 -11.70 -3.08 6.89
CA GLY A 101 -11.38 -2.90 8.29
C GLY A 101 -12.59 -2.53 9.13
N GLN A 102 -12.36 -2.29 10.42
CA GLN A 102 -13.43 -2.05 11.39
C GLN A 102 -14.26 -0.81 11.06
N ASP A 103 -13.59 0.26 10.60
CA ASP A 103 -14.28 1.53 10.32
C ASP A 103 -14.94 1.55 8.93
N ALA A 104 -14.65 0.60 8.08
CA ALA A 104 -15.23 0.55 6.74
C ALA A 104 -16.75 0.44 6.77
N ARG A 105 -17.31 -0.19 7.80
CA ARG A 105 -18.76 -0.40 7.95
C ARG A 105 -19.51 0.85 8.38
N GLN A 106 -18.81 1.86 8.87
CA GLN A 106 -19.44 3.08 9.41
C GLN A 106 -19.83 4.07 8.34
N LYS A 107 -19.48 3.79 7.08
CA LYS A 107 -19.77 4.68 5.95
C LYS A 107 -21.01 4.27 5.16
N ALA A 108 -21.77 3.39 5.69
CA ALA A 108 -23.00 2.95 5.03
C ALA A 108 -24.01 4.10 4.88
#